data_2ef9db6cdd33cde2a9856cedca1356ca
#
_entry.id   2ef9db6cdd33cde2a9856cedca1356ca
#
_cell.length_a   1.000
_cell.length_b   1.000
_cell.length_c   1.000
_cell.angle_alpha   90.00
_cell.angle_beta   90.00
_cell.angle_gamma   90.00
#
_symmetry.space_group_name_H-M   'P 1'
#
loop_
_entity.id
_entity.type
_entity.pdbx_description
1 polymer ?
#
loop_
_entity_poly.entity_id
_entity_poly.type
_entity_poly.pdbx_seq_one_letter_code
_entity_poly.pdbx_strand_id
1 'polypeptide(L)'
;MRLKHGREPIITGSRDTIPAGPAARFAAMPSFDVVSELNAHELANAVDQANREIEQRFDFKDTGARFELEGYTVTLHAQVDFQLKQMLEILKLRLGKRGIDLACLEAKEPQINLSAARQAVLLRQGIDAEAGKKITRLLKDSKLKVQGSIQGEKVRVSGKQRDDLQAAMQLLRGAQLDLPLQFNNFRD
;
A
#
# COMPACT_ATOMS: atom_id res chain seq x y z
N MET A 1 -10.61 -73.16 -48.15
CA MET A 1 -12.03 -72.84 -48.13
C MET A 1 -12.19 -71.36 -47.78
N ARG A 2 -12.87 -70.59 -48.55
CA ARG A 2 -12.79 -69.13 -48.79
C ARG A 2 -12.92 -68.24 -47.58
N LEU A 3 -11.92 -67.36 -47.42
CA LEU A 3 -11.93 -66.19 -46.59
C LEU A 3 -12.75 -65.06 -47.27
N LYS A 4 -13.73 -64.50 -46.58
CA LYS A 4 -14.45 -63.30 -47.00
C LYS A 4 -13.90 -62.11 -46.25
N HIS A 5 -13.34 -61.18 -47.04
CA HIS A 5 -12.92 -59.86 -46.57
C HIS A 5 -14.13 -58.97 -46.23
N GLY A 6 -14.25 -58.52 -45.00
CA GLY A 6 -15.16 -57.46 -44.60
C GLY A 6 -14.44 -56.12 -44.68
N ARG A 7 -14.91 -55.23 -45.55
CA ARG A 7 -14.45 -53.83 -45.65
C ARG A 7 -15.08 -53.05 -44.54
N GLU A 8 -14.25 -52.42 -43.73
CA GLU A 8 -14.71 -51.40 -42.81
C GLU A 8 -15.03 -50.10 -43.52
N PRO A 9 -16.11 -49.36 -43.15
CA PRO A 9 -16.41 -48.06 -43.71
C PRO A 9 -15.55 -47.00 -43.06
N ILE A 10 -14.86 -46.19 -43.84
CA ILE A 10 -14.12 -45.01 -43.49
C ILE A 10 -15.13 -43.94 -43.07
N ILE A 11 -15.18 -43.63 -41.77
CA ILE A 11 -15.95 -42.51 -41.25
C ILE A 11 -15.08 -41.27 -41.41
N THR A 12 -15.36 -40.48 -42.47
CA THR A 12 -14.88 -39.14 -42.63
C THR A 12 -15.57 -38.25 -41.61
N GLY A 13 -14.90 -38.04 -40.47
CA GLY A 13 -15.33 -37.08 -39.48
C GLY A 13 -15.19 -35.65 -40.06
N SER A 14 -16.31 -35.03 -40.27
CA SER A 14 -16.43 -33.61 -40.57
C SER A 14 -15.79 -32.83 -39.41
N ARG A 15 -14.75 -32.08 -39.70
CA ARG A 15 -14.22 -31.07 -38.79
C ARG A 15 -15.26 -29.96 -38.69
N ASP A 16 -16.11 -30.03 -37.69
CA ASP A 16 -16.91 -28.89 -37.29
C ASP A 16 -15.96 -27.80 -36.82
N THR A 17 -15.68 -26.89 -37.72
CA THR A 17 -15.03 -25.62 -37.43
C THR A 17 -15.99 -24.83 -36.56
N ILE A 18 -15.76 -24.83 -35.26
CA ILE A 18 -16.44 -23.92 -34.35
C ILE A 18 -16.07 -22.51 -34.82
N PRO A 19 -17.02 -21.67 -35.25
CA PRO A 19 -16.71 -20.28 -35.53
C PRO A 19 -16.26 -19.62 -34.25
N ALA A 20 -15.02 -19.17 -34.23
CA ALA A 20 -14.54 -18.26 -33.18
C ALA A 20 -15.48 -17.05 -33.17
N GLY A 21 -16.41 -17.04 -32.23
CA GLY A 21 -17.24 -15.88 -31.95
C GLY A 21 -16.36 -14.66 -31.80
N PRO A 22 -16.82 -13.46 -32.19
CA PRO A 22 -16.03 -12.25 -32.04
C PRO A 22 -15.64 -12.17 -30.59
N ALA A 23 -14.33 -12.24 -30.30
CA ALA A 23 -13.79 -11.89 -29.03
C ALA A 23 -14.33 -10.48 -28.72
N ALA A 24 -15.35 -10.41 -27.90
CA ALA A 24 -15.86 -9.14 -27.41
C ALA A 24 -14.63 -8.40 -26.86
N ARG A 25 -14.16 -7.42 -27.59
CA ARG A 25 -13.23 -6.43 -27.09
C ARG A 25 -13.99 -5.76 -25.95
N PHE A 26 -13.85 -6.31 -24.77
CA PHE A 26 -14.16 -5.55 -23.57
C PHE A 26 -13.28 -4.31 -23.67
N ALA A 27 -13.86 -3.21 -24.14
CA ALA A 27 -13.20 -1.92 -24.06
C ALA A 27 -12.75 -1.80 -22.61
N ALA A 28 -11.43 -1.79 -22.42
CA ALA A 28 -10.87 -1.74 -21.08
C ALA A 28 -11.40 -0.45 -20.47
N MET A 29 -12.26 -0.58 -19.47
CA MET A 29 -12.81 0.61 -18.80
C MET A 29 -11.64 1.35 -18.16
N PRO A 30 -11.55 2.68 -18.36
CA PRO A 30 -10.55 3.48 -17.68
C PRO A 30 -10.50 3.16 -16.20
N SER A 31 -9.31 2.98 -15.66
CA SER A 31 -9.12 2.61 -14.26
C SER A 31 -7.79 3.09 -13.70
N PHE A 32 -7.71 3.19 -12.39
CA PHE A 32 -6.47 3.40 -11.66
C PHE A 32 -6.48 2.58 -10.37
N ASP A 33 -5.30 2.35 -9.82
CA ASP A 33 -5.15 1.69 -8.52
C ASP A 33 -4.85 2.75 -7.45
N VAL A 34 -5.58 2.68 -6.34
CA VAL A 34 -5.28 3.41 -5.10
C VAL A 34 -4.40 2.51 -4.26
N VAL A 35 -3.26 3.02 -3.85
CA VAL A 35 -2.26 2.30 -3.05
C VAL A 35 -1.79 3.18 -1.88
N SER A 36 -1.19 2.55 -0.88
CA SER A 36 -0.46 3.22 0.19
C SER A 36 0.91 2.55 0.30
N GLU A 37 1.87 3.08 -0.44
CA GLU A 37 3.22 2.52 -0.52
C GLU A 37 4.20 3.38 0.26
N LEU A 38 5.09 2.72 1.00
CA LEU A 38 6.17 3.35 1.73
C LEU A 38 7.50 3.04 1.05
N ASN A 39 8.31 4.07 0.78
CA ASN A 39 9.63 3.87 0.23
C ASN A 39 10.60 3.43 1.34
N ALA A 40 10.97 2.14 1.33
CA ALA A 40 11.87 1.55 2.32
C ALA A 40 13.26 2.20 2.33
N HIS A 41 13.78 2.67 1.19
CA HIS A 41 15.07 3.36 1.12
C HIS A 41 15.00 4.73 1.79
N GLU A 42 13.93 5.49 1.55
CA GLU A 42 13.76 6.79 2.20
C GLU A 42 13.50 6.64 3.71
N LEU A 43 12.83 5.56 4.12
CA LEU A 43 12.68 5.21 5.53
C LEU A 43 14.03 4.94 6.18
N ALA A 44 14.87 4.09 5.58
CA ALA A 44 16.20 3.80 6.09
C ALA A 44 17.07 5.07 6.18
N ASN A 45 17.05 5.91 5.13
CA ASN A 45 17.74 7.19 5.11
C ASN A 45 17.27 8.14 6.23
N ALA A 46 15.96 8.17 6.51
CA ALA A 46 15.41 9.00 7.58
C ALA A 46 15.89 8.52 8.96
N VAL A 47 15.89 7.21 9.20
CA VAL A 47 16.36 6.60 10.45
C VAL A 47 17.85 6.82 10.64
N ASP A 48 18.68 6.65 9.60
CA ASP A 48 20.12 6.94 9.66
C ASP A 48 20.40 8.40 10.01
N GLN A 49 19.64 9.32 9.41
CA GLN A 49 19.77 10.75 9.74
C GLN A 49 19.31 11.06 11.16
N ALA A 50 18.26 10.39 11.64
CA ALA A 50 17.82 10.53 13.02
C ALA A 50 18.91 10.04 13.99
N ASN A 51 19.55 8.90 13.72
CA ASN A 51 20.66 8.39 14.51
C ASN A 51 21.84 9.38 14.54
N ARG A 52 22.26 9.89 13.40
CA ARG A 52 23.35 10.90 13.34
C ARG A 52 23.00 12.18 14.11
N GLU A 53 21.73 12.56 14.12
CA GLU A 53 21.30 13.75 14.88
C GLU A 53 21.44 13.53 16.38
N ILE A 54 20.95 12.38 16.91
CA ILE A 54 21.05 12.12 18.35
C ILE A 54 22.50 11.93 18.82
N GLU A 55 23.38 11.36 17.98
CA GLU A 55 24.81 11.24 18.27
C GLU A 55 25.50 12.60 18.45
N GLN A 56 25.04 13.63 17.75
CA GLN A 56 25.60 15.00 17.80
C GLN A 56 24.99 15.84 18.92
N ARG A 57 23.87 15.42 19.49
CA ARG A 57 23.16 16.19 20.52
C ARG A 57 23.70 15.88 21.92
N PHE A 58 23.98 16.94 22.66
CA PHE A 58 24.51 16.84 24.01
C PHE A 58 23.56 16.10 24.99
N ASP A 59 22.24 16.28 24.82
CA ASP A 59 21.20 15.67 25.65
C ASP A 59 21.07 14.14 25.47
N PHE A 60 21.70 13.57 24.42
CA PHE A 60 21.76 12.13 24.17
C PHE A 60 23.16 11.52 24.33
N LYS A 61 24.15 12.36 24.68
CA LYS A 61 25.52 11.90 24.85
C LYS A 61 25.60 10.87 25.98
N ASP A 62 26.30 9.78 25.73
CA ASP A 62 26.54 8.68 26.69
C ASP A 62 25.27 7.98 27.23
N THR A 63 24.11 8.21 26.59
CA THR A 63 22.83 7.60 27.00
C THR A 63 22.53 6.25 26.32
N GLY A 64 23.29 5.89 25.28
CA GLY A 64 23.00 4.70 24.47
C GLY A 64 21.70 4.81 23.66
N ALA A 65 21.15 6.03 23.51
CA ALA A 65 19.97 6.27 22.70
C ALA A 65 20.24 5.94 21.25
N ARG A 66 19.31 5.22 20.62
CA ARG A 66 19.41 4.85 19.19
C ARG A 66 18.04 4.52 18.61
N PHE A 67 17.95 4.66 17.30
CA PHE A 67 16.86 4.14 16.51
C PHE A 67 17.30 2.83 15.84
N GLU A 68 16.46 1.84 15.89
CA GLU A 68 16.68 0.53 15.26
C GLU A 68 15.54 0.26 14.28
N LEU A 69 15.89 -0.04 13.02
CA LEU A 69 14.91 -0.27 11.95
C LEU A 69 14.85 -1.76 11.64
N GLU A 70 13.66 -2.33 11.79
CA GLU A 70 13.34 -3.69 11.37
C GLU A 70 12.12 -3.67 10.44
N GLY A 71 12.35 -3.87 9.14
CA GLY A 71 11.31 -3.77 8.13
C GLY A 71 10.67 -2.36 8.10
N TYR A 72 9.43 -2.24 8.58
CA TYR A 72 8.69 -0.97 8.68
C TYR A 72 8.41 -0.58 10.13
N THR A 73 9.14 -1.14 11.06
CA THR A 73 9.07 -0.81 12.48
C THR A 73 10.36 -0.14 12.92
N VAL A 74 10.25 1.04 13.49
CA VAL A 74 11.37 1.77 14.10
C VAL A 74 11.26 1.65 15.61
N THR A 75 12.24 1.02 16.24
CA THR A 75 12.30 0.93 17.70
C THR A 75 13.22 2.02 18.26
N LEU A 76 12.68 2.82 19.14
CA LEU A 76 13.40 3.86 19.87
C LEU A 76 13.93 3.25 21.18
N HIS A 77 15.22 3.42 21.46
CA HIS A 77 15.86 3.02 22.69
C HIS A 77 16.40 4.26 23.42
N ALA A 78 16.05 4.42 24.69
CA ALA A 78 16.49 5.53 25.53
C ALA A 78 16.61 5.09 26.99
N GLN A 79 17.10 5.97 27.87
CA GLN A 79 17.14 5.71 29.31
C GLN A 79 15.84 6.09 30.02
N VAL A 80 15.17 7.14 29.53
CA VAL A 80 13.97 7.70 30.18
C VAL A 80 12.90 8.07 29.13
N ASP A 81 11.64 8.12 29.59
CA ASP A 81 10.48 8.45 28.76
C ASP A 81 10.60 9.82 28.06
N PHE A 82 11.17 10.80 28.74
CA PHE A 82 11.36 12.13 28.15
C PHE A 82 12.22 12.09 26.88
N GLN A 83 13.29 11.28 26.90
CA GLN A 83 14.14 11.10 25.73
C GLN A 83 13.39 10.42 24.58
N LEU A 84 12.51 9.43 24.85
CA LEU A 84 11.68 8.81 23.82
C LEU A 84 10.78 9.83 23.11
N LYS A 85 10.19 10.75 23.84
CA LYS A 85 9.36 11.82 23.27
C LYS A 85 10.17 12.73 22.34
N GLN A 86 11.36 13.13 22.76
CA GLN A 86 12.26 13.93 21.92
C GLN A 86 12.70 13.15 20.67
N MET A 87 13.06 11.88 20.82
CA MET A 87 13.43 11.00 19.72
C MET A 87 12.27 10.85 18.71
N LEU A 88 11.04 10.68 19.19
CA LEU A 88 9.86 10.59 18.34
C LEU A 88 9.67 11.84 17.48
N GLU A 89 9.88 13.03 18.04
CA GLU A 89 9.79 14.27 17.27
C GLU A 89 10.93 14.40 16.26
N ILE A 90 12.14 13.99 16.60
CA ILE A 90 13.27 13.92 15.65
C ILE A 90 12.93 12.98 14.49
N LEU A 91 12.40 11.79 14.79
CA LEU A 91 12.01 10.81 13.79
C LEU A 91 10.93 11.38 12.84
N LYS A 92 9.87 11.98 13.37
CA LYS A 92 8.82 12.62 12.57
C LYS A 92 9.38 13.69 11.64
N LEU A 93 10.28 14.54 12.14
CA LEU A 93 10.91 15.57 11.34
C LEU A 93 11.74 14.99 10.19
N ARG A 94 12.50 13.92 10.45
CA ARG A 94 13.34 13.27 9.44
C ARG A 94 12.50 12.52 8.42
N LEU A 95 11.43 11.85 8.83
CA LEU A 95 10.47 11.21 7.94
C LEU A 95 9.80 12.24 7.00
N GLY A 96 9.32 13.35 7.55
CA GLY A 96 8.71 14.42 6.76
C GLY A 96 9.67 15.03 5.74
N LYS A 97 10.94 15.26 6.10
CA LYS A 97 11.98 15.75 5.18
C LYS A 97 12.28 14.78 4.03
N ARG A 98 12.00 13.48 4.21
CA ARG A 98 12.15 12.44 3.20
C ARG A 98 10.85 12.17 2.41
N GLY A 99 9.83 13.00 2.62
CA GLY A 99 8.56 12.88 1.91
C GLY A 99 7.70 11.71 2.39
N ILE A 100 7.99 11.15 3.56
CA ILE A 100 7.16 10.13 4.20
C ILE A 100 6.05 10.83 4.97
N ASP A 101 4.80 10.50 4.65
CA ASP A 101 3.64 11.06 5.31
C ASP A 101 3.50 10.52 6.74
N LEU A 102 3.38 11.45 7.69
CA LEU A 102 3.25 11.09 9.11
C LEU A 102 1.92 10.40 9.47
N ALA A 103 0.93 10.44 8.58
CA ALA A 103 -0.32 9.71 8.75
C ALA A 103 -0.14 8.19 8.79
N CYS A 104 0.96 7.66 8.23
CA CYS A 104 1.27 6.23 8.30
C CYS A 104 1.91 5.81 9.64
N LEU A 105 2.27 6.77 10.50
CA LEU A 105 3.03 6.52 11.72
C LEU A 105 2.10 6.16 12.88
N GLU A 106 2.31 4.99 13.46
CA GLU A 106 1.61 4.52 14.65
C GLU A 106 2.60 4.25 15.78
N ALA A 107 2.69 5.18 16.73
CA ALA A 107 3.52 5.01 17.93
C ALA A 107 2.81 4.07 18.92
N LYS A 108 3.46 2.99 19.30
CA LYS A 108 2.97 2.06 20.31
C LYS A 108 3.24 2.62 21.73
N GLU A 109 2.59 2.04 22.72
CA GLU A 109 2.83 2.39 24.12
C GLU A 109 4.31 2.20 24.49
N PRO A 110 4.92 3.18 25.19
CA PRO A 110 6.30 3.07 25.64
C PRO A 110 6.42 2.02 26.76
N GLN A 111 7.45 1.21 26.66
CA GLN A 111 7.86 0.28 27.73
C GLN A 111 8.96 0.93 28.54
N ILE A 112 8.68 1.22 29.80
CA ILE A 112 9.59 1.92 30.71
C ILE A 112 9.99 0.98 31.83
N ASN A 113 11.29 0.80 32.00
CA ASN A 113 11.92 0.08 33.13
C ASN A 113 12.78 1.05 33.93
N LEU A 114 13.35 0.56 35.05
CA LEU A 114 14.17 1.39 35.97
C LEU A 114 15.36 2.10 35.30
N SER A 115 15.92 1.52 34.21
CA SER A 115 17.13 2.04 33.57
C SER A 115 17.05 2.08 32.04
N ALA A 116 15.90 1.78 31.49
CA ALA A 116 15.71 1.74 30.04
C ALA A 116 14.26 2.08 29.66
N ALA A 117 14.11 2.84 28.61
CA ALA A 117 12.83 3.15 27.98
C ALA A 117 12.89 2.73 26.50
N ARG A 118 11.85 2.06 26.03
CA ARG A 118 11.75 1.55 24.67
C ARG A 118 10.38 1.85 24.11
N GLN A 119 10.32 2.26 22.84
CA GLN A 119 9.07 2.48 22.15
C GLN A 119 9.17 2.00 20.70
N ALA A 120 8.21 1.19 20.28
CA ALA A 120 8.08 0.77 18.88
C ALA A 120 7.17 1.76 18.14
N VAL A 121 7.60 2.16 16.94
CA VAL A 121 6.85 3.00 16.03
C VAL A 121 6.67 2.22 14.73
N LEU A 122 5.43 1.85 14.45
CA LEU A 122 5.08 1.13 13.25
C LEU A 122 4.73 2.13 12.14
N LEU A 123 5.32 1.95 10.96
CA LEU A 123 4.92 2.68 9.76
C LEU A 123 4.01 1.78 8.92
N ARG A 124 2.73 2.12 8.91
CA ARG A 124 1.72 1.36 8.17
C ARG A 124 1.87 1.58 6.67
N GLN A 125 1.76 0.50 5.91
CA GLN A 125 1.70 0.51 4.46
C GLN A 125 0.62 -0.46 3.97
N GLY A 126 0.25 -0.32 2.70
CA GLY A 126 -0.87 -1.05 2.12
C GLY A 126 -2.22 -0.49 2.55
N ILE A 127 -3.26 -0.86 1.84
CA ILE A 127 -4.64 -0.54 2.19
C ILE A 127 -5.24 -1.79 2.81
N ASP A 128 -5.48 -1.75 4.11
CA ASP A 128 -6.15 -2.85 4.79
C ASP A 128 -7.64 -2.94 4.41
N ALA A 129 -8.31 -4.00 4.85
CA ALA A 129 -9.71 -4.24 4.52
C ALA A 129 -10.65 -3.13 5.03
N GLU A 130 -10.32 -2.50 6.16
CA GLU A 130 -11.11 -1.41 6.71
C GLU A 130 -10.95 -0.13 5.92
N ALA A 131 -9.73 0.26 5.60
CA ALA A 131 -9.44 1.40 4.74
C ALA A 131 -10.03 1.20 3.34
N GLY A 132 -9.91 -0.01 2.78
CA GLY A 132 -10.52 -0.37 1.50
C GLY A 132 -12.05 -0.22 1.51
N LYS A 133 -12.72 -0.63 2.59
CA LYS A 133 -14.16 -0.43 2.77
C LYS A 133 -14.52 1.06 2.90
N LYS A 134 -13.74 1.83 3.66
CA LYS A 134 -13.93 3.30 3.79
C LYS A 134 -13.81 3.97 2.42
N ILE A 135 -12.77 3.65 1.65
CA ILE A 135 -12.56 4.18 0.29
C ILE A 135 -13.73 3.82 -0.63
N THR A 136 -14.13 2.55 -0.66
CA THR A 136 -15.24 2.08 -1.51
C THR A 136 -16.54 2.74 -1.13
N ARG A 137 -16.79 2.97 0.17
CA ARG A 137 -17.98 3.65 0.67
C ARG A 137 -18.00 5.13 0.25
N LEU A 138 -16.87 5.84 0.41
CA LEU A 138 -16.73 7.23 -0.04
C LEU A 138 -17.02 7.38 -1.53
N LEU A 139 -16.53 6.46 -2.35
CA LEU A 139 -16.81 6.45 -3.79
C LEU A 139 -18.29 6.23 -4.10
N LYS A 140 -18.97 5.35 -3.37
CA LYS A 140 -20.42 5.13 -3.53
C LYS A 140 -21.25 6.33 -3.09
N ASP A 141 -20.89 6.93 -1.96
CA ASP A 141 -21.63 8.06 -1.38
C ASP A 141 -21.47 9.33 -2.22
N SER A 142 -20.38 9.44 -2.98
CA SER A 142 -20.10 10.59 -3.87
C SER A 142 -20.99 10.68 -5.11
N LYS A 143 -21.81 9.64 -5.39
CA LYS A 143 -22.64 9.53 -6.62
C LYS A 143 -21.87 9.61 -7.94
N LEU A 144 -20.54 9.51 -7.92
CA LEU A 144 -19.71 9.41 -9.11
C LEU A 144 -19.97 8.07 -9.81
N LYS A 145 -19.88 8.07 -11.15
CA LYS A 145 -20.08 6.85 -11.96
C LYS A 145 -18.82 5.98 -11.99
N VAL A 146 -18.28 5.69 -10.80
CA VAL A 146 -17.09 4.87 -10.59
C VAL A 146 -17.38 3.68 -9.70
N GLN A 147 -16.60 2.63 -9.86
CA GLN A 147 -16.68 1.42 -9.05
C GLN A 147 -15.33 1.14 -8.41
N GLY A 148 -15.30 1.00 -7.08
CA GLY A 148 -14.13 0.57 -6.32
C GLY A 148 -14.17 -0.94 -6.07
N SER A 149 -13.06 -1.61 -6.30
CA SER A 149 -12.86 -3.04 -6.02
C SER A 149 -11.60 -3.24 -5.20
N ILE A 150 -11.72 -3.87 -4.03
CA ILE A 150 -10.57 -4.19 -3.17
C ILE A 150 -9.81 -5.37 -3.78
N GLN A 151 -8.51 -5.20 -4.01
CA GLN A 151 -7.62 -6.21 -4.58
C GLN A 151 -6.34 -6.32 -3.73
N GLY A 152 -6.37 -7.20 -2.72
CA GLY A 152 -5.26 -7.32 -1.77
C GLY A 152 -5.09 -6.02 -0.97
N GLU A 153 -3.89 -5.43 -1.04
CA GLU A 153 -3.53 -4.19 -0.33
C GLU A 153 -3.76 -2.91 -1.16
N LYS A 154 -4.61 -2.98 -2.18
CA LYS A 154 -4.95 -1.86 -3.06
C LYS A 154 -6.45 -1.84 -3.40
N VAL A 155 -6.92 -0.69 -3.84
CA VAL A 155 -8.28 -0.54 -4.35
C VAL A 155 -8.21 -0.11 -5.81
N ARG A 156 -8.77 -0.93 -6.70
CA ARG A 156 -8.93 -0.56 -8.11
C ARG A 156 -10.20 0.23 -8.28
N VAL A 157 -10.07 1.40 -8.88
CA VAL A 157 -11.20 2.28 -9.23
C VAL A 157 -11.34 2.29 -10.74
N SER A 158 -12.52 1.92 -11.23
CA SER A 158 -12.87 1.92 -12.66
C SER A 158 -14.09 2.79 -12.92
N GLY A 159 -14.12 3.43 -14.06
CA GLY A 159 -15.22 4.31 -14.47
C GLY A 159 -15.35 4.39 -15.98
N LYS A 160 -16.52 4.80 -16.46
CA LYS A 160 -16.77 4.94 -17.90
C LYS A 160 -16.10 6.17 -18.51
N GLN A 161 -15.88 7.20 -17.72
CA GLN A 161 -15.31 8.48 -18.16
C GLN A 161 -14.09 8.84 -17.32
N ARG A 162 -13.09 9.43 -17.96
CA ARG A 162 -11.86 9.91 -17.28
C ARG A 162 -12.16 11.01 -16.27
N ASP A 163 -13.15 11.86 -16.56
CA ASP A 163 -13.56 12.96 -15.66
C ASP A 163 -14.11 12.42 -14.34
N ASP A 164 -14.90 11.34 -14.37
CA ASP A 164 -15.38 10.67 -13.15
C ASP A 164 -14.21 10.08 -12.32
N LEU A 165 -13.18 9.55 -12.99
CA LEU A 165 -11.98 9.04 -12.32
C LEU A 165 -11.15 10.17 -11.69
N GLN A 166 -11.00 11.31 -12.38
CA GLN A 166 -10.32 12.48 -11.82
C GLN A 166 -11.06 13.04 -10.61
N ALA A 167 -12.39 13.14 -10.70
CA ALA A 167 -13.21 13.56 -9.58
C ALA A 167 -13.08 12.60 -8.38
N ALA A 168 -13.02 11.29 -8.63
CA ALA A 168 -12.77 10.28 -7.60
C ALA A 168 -11.39 10.46 -6.93
N MET A 169 -10.33 10.74 -7.70
CA MET A 169 -9.00 11.02 -7.14
C MET A 169 -9.00 12.27 -6.26
N GLN A 170 -9.65 13.35 -6.70
CA GLN A 170 -9.76 14.57 -5.90
C GLN A 170 -10.53 14.33 -4.61
N LEU A 171 -11.64 13.59 -4.67
CA LEU A 171 -12.41 13.20 -3.50
C LEU A 171 -11.55 12.42 -2.49
N LEU A 172 -10.80 11.42 -2.96
CA LEU A 172 -9.97 10.59 -2.10
C LEU A 172 -8.78 11.35 -1.51
N ARG A 173 -8.20 12.32 -2.25
CA ARG A 173 -7.15 13.20 -1.72
C ARG A 173 -7.67 14.15 -0.63
N GLY A 174 -8.91 14.60 -0.76
CA GLY A 174 -9.55 15.44 0.24
C GLY A 174 -10.13 14.67 1.42
N ALA A 175 -10.26 13.36 1.30
CA ALA A 175 -10.74 12.52 2.38
C ALA A 175 -9.67 12.37 3.47
N GLN A 176 -10.02 12.68 4.70
CA GLN A 176 -9.15 12.45 5.86
C GLN A 176 -9.12 10.95 6.17
N LEU A 177 -8.31 10.23 5.45
CA LEU A 177 -8.02 8.83 5.71
C LEU A 177 -6.74 8.74 6.55
N ASP A 178 -6.71 7.79 7.47
CA ASP A 178 -5.56 7.56 8.37
C ASP A 178 -4.34 6.94 7.64
N LEU A 179 -4.30 7.05 6.32
CA LEU A 179 -3.26 6.51 5.45
C LEU A 179 -2.99 7.47 4.29
N PRO A 180 -1.72 7.68 3.92
CA PRO A 180 -1.38 8.39 2.70
C PRO A 180 -1.80 7.57 1.48
N LEU A 181 -2.52 8.20 0.56
CA LEU A 181 -2.96 7.55 -0.66
C LEU A 181 -2.13 8.02 -1.86
N GLN A 182 -1.75 7.05 -2.69
CA GLN A 182 -1.12 7.28 -3.98
C GLN A 182 -1.97 6.64 -5.07
N PHE A 183 -1.87 7.19 -6.28
CA PHE A 183 -2.64 6.74 -7.43
C PHE A 183 -1.68 6.34 -8.53
N ASN A 184 -1.75 5.09 -8.95
CA ASN A 184 -0.89 4.55 -9.99
C ASN A 184 -1.65 3.60 -10.94
N ASN A 185 -0.91 2.97 -11.88
CA ASN A 185 -1.44 1.97 -12.79
C ASN A 185 -2.67 2.45 -13.57
N PHE A 186 -2.60 3.70 -14.09
CA PHE A 186 -3.64 4.25 -14.95
C PHE A 186 -3.78 3.42 -16.23
N ARG A 187 -5.00 3.02 -16.54
CA ARG A 187 -5.36 2.30 -17.77
C ARG A 187 -6.49 3.04 -18.46
N ASP A 188 -6.38 3.11 -19.77
CA ASP A 188 -7.37 3.71 -20.69
C ASP A 188 -8.17 2.64 -21.40
#